data_be51f9f71ad846029b782c0b2ba036ef
#
_entry.id   be51f9f71ad846029b782c0b2ba036ef
#
_cell.length_a   1.000
_cell.length_b   1.000
_cell.length_c   1.000
_cell.angle_alpha   90.00
_cell.angle_beta   90.00
_cell.angle_gamma   90.00
#
_symmetry.space_group_name_H-M   'P 1'
#
loop_
_entity.id
_entity.type
_entity.pdbx_description
1 polymer ?
#
loop_
_entity_poly.entity_id
_entity_poly.type
_entity_poly.pdbx_seq_one_letter_code
_entity_poly.pdbx_strand_id
1 'polypeptide(L)'
;VASYNNNQLSGLKEGTTNLSATLYGMTASGSTVSVHDCKNHWDTGKVTKKSTCTEPGEKTFTCSICRQTTKKESVSATGHNYASAWTTDIAPTCEKTGTESRHCQNENCTATTEQRSIAALGHNWKDNGDETAICTRNGCKATHTHAWDSGTITTEPTCTAQGERTYHCTYEENGICTATKTEAVKKLGHRYILTKRDKPTCES
;
A
#
# COMPACT_ATOMS: atom_id res chain seq x y z
N VAL A 1 -57.29 -24.77 15.21
CA VAL A 1 -58.17 -24.74 16.34
C VAL A 1 -57.31 -24.84 17.60
N ALA A 2 -57.85 -24.61 18.78
CA ALA A 2 -57.10 -24.51 20.03
C ALA A 2 -57.51 -25.59 21.03
N SER A 3 -56.64 -25.97 21.95
CA SER A 3 -56.93 -26.79 23.13
C SER A 3 -56.64 -25.98 24.40
N TYR A 4 -57.35 -26.28 25.47
CA TYR A 4 -57.15 -25.68 26.78
C TYR A 4 -56.77 -26.75 27.79
N ASN A 5 -55.63 -26.56 28.42
CA ASN A 5 -55.11 -27.49 29.45
C ASN A 5 -54.27 -26.70 30.48
N ASN A 6 -54.38 -27.02 31.76
CA ASN A 6 -53.65 -26.43 32.88
C ASN A 6 -53.66 -24.86 32.85
N ASN A 7 -54.81 -24.29 32.65
CA ASN A 7 -55.00 -22.81 32.51
C ASN A 7 -54.24 -22.15 31.32
N GLN A 8 -53.78 -22.96 30.36
CA GLN A 8 -53.18 -22.48 29.13
C GLN A 8 -54.04 -22.84 27.91
N LEU A 9 -54.19 -21.87 27.00
CA LEU A 9 -54.79 -22.05 25.70
C LEU A 9 -53.67 -22.26 24.68
N SER A 10 -53.66 -23.43 24.03
CA SER A 10 -52.68 -23.79 23.01
C SER A 10 -53.32 -23.93 21.64
N GLY A 11 -52.74 -23.28 20.64
CA GLY A 11 -53.14 -23.44 19.25
C GLY A 11 -52.60 -24.75 18.66
N LEU A 12 -53.49 -25.62 18.18
CA LEU A 12 -53.17 -26.92 17.59
C LEU A 12 -53.08 -26.86 16.04
N LYS A 13 -53.83 -25.95 15.45
CA LYS A 13 -53.94 -25.78 14.00
C LYS A 13 -54.39 -24.36 13.71
N GLU A 14 -53.92 -23.81 12.62
CA GLU A 14 -54.34 -22.50 12.12
C GLU A 14 -55.90 -22.47 11.95
N GLY A 15 -56.48 -21.38 12.35
CA GLY A 15 -57.91 -21.18 12.26
C GLY A 15 -58.45 -20.30 13.38
N THR A 16 -59.75 -20.04 13.34
CA THR A 16 -60.46 -19.22 14.27
C THR A 16 -61.49 -20.03 15.03
N THR A 17 -61.62 -19.85 16.33
CA THR A 17 -62.63 -20.48 17.15
C THR A 17 -63.21 -19.49 18.17
N ASN A 18 -64.44 -19.68 18.54
CA ASN A 18 -65.10 -18.92 19.64
C ASN A 18 -64.89 -19.65 20.97
N LEU A 19 -64.53 -18.90 21.99
CA LEU A 19 -64.48 -19.41 23.36
C LEU A 19 -65.85 -19.29 23.99
N SER A 20 -66.28 -20.40 24.56
CA SER A 20 -67.47 -20.42 25.41
C SER A 20 -67.19 -21.11 26.75
N ALA A 21 -67.70 -20.63 27.82
CA ALA A 21 -67.63 -21.23 29.13
C ALA A 21 -69.09 -21.49 29.65
N THR A 22 -69.29 -22.71 30.12
CA THR A 22 -70.59 -23.12 30.72
C THR A 22 -70.37 -23.46 32.18
N LEU A 23 -71.16 -22.77 33.09
CA LEU A 23 -71.17 -23.05 34.52
C LEU A 23 -72.61 -23.11 34.98
N TYR A 24 -72.97 -24.18 35.65
CA TYR A 24 -74.34 -24.43 36.16
C TYR A 24 -75.45 -24.19 35.11
N GLY A 25 -75.26 -24.64 33.89
CA GLY A 25 -76.25 -24.53 32.82
C GLY A 25 -76.34 -23.14 32.16
N MET A 26 -75.56 -22.17 32.60
CA MET A 26 -75.43 -20.84 31.95
C MET A 26 -74.18 -20.85 31.07
N THR A 27 -74.36 -20.52 29.79
CA THR A 27 -73.23 -20.46 28.82
C THR A 27 -72.93 -18.98 28.52
N ALA A 28 -71.71 -18.56 28.78
CA ALA A 28 -71.20 -17.28 28.29
C ALA A 28 -70.37 -17.54 27.07
N SER A 29 -70.71 -16.99 25.94
CA SER A 29 -69.89 -16.99 24.71
C SER A 29 -69.32 -15.59 24.51
N GLY A 30 -68.07 -15.50 24.23
CA GLY A 30 -67.36 -14.22 24.18
C GLY A 30 -66.34 -14.08 23.12
N SER A 31 -65.08 -14.24 23.42
CA SER A 31 -63.97 -13.83 22.59
C SER A 31 -63.64 -14.82 21.46
N THR A 32 -63.42 -14.33 20.29
CA THR A 32 -62.85 -15.08 19.18
C THR A 32 -61.32 -15.21 19.35
N VAL A 33 -60.83 -16.44 19.28
CA VAL A 33 -59.39 -16.71 19.30
C VAL A 33 -58.95 -17.18 17.91
N SER A 34 -57.97 -16.48 17.36
CA SER A 34 -57.37 -16.85 16.10
C SER A 34 -55.97 -17.41 16.36
N VAL A 35 -55.70 -18.58 15.81
CA VAL A 35 -54.39 -19.23 15.81
C VAL A 35 -53.78 -19.04 14.42
N HIS A 36 -52.65 -18.49 14.38
CA HIS A 36 -51.89 -18.23 13.14
C HIS A 36 -50.59 -19.06 13.14
N ASP A 37 -50.27 -19.66 11.98
CA ASP A 37 -48.95 -20.27 11.73
C ASP A 37 -47.98 -19.20 11.23
N CYS A 38 -46.86 -19.03 11.91
CA CYS A 38 -45.84 -18.06 11.52
C CYS A 38 -45.00 -18.52 10.32
N LYS A 39 -45.16 -19.76 9.82
CA LYS A 39 -44.30 -20.31 8.75
C LYS A 39 -44.28 -19.48 7.49
N ASN A 40 -45.37 -18.83 7.11
CA ASN A 40 -45.51 -18.08 5.86
C ASN A 40 -45.76 -16.59 6.07
N HIS A 41 -45.66 -16.08 7.30
CA HIS A 41 -46.00 -14.69 7.66
C HIS A 41 -44.80 -13.94 8.22
N TRP A 42 -43.66 -14.00 7.49
CA TRP A 42 -42.48 -13.26 7.87
C TRP A 42 -42.45 -11.85 7.28
N ASP A 43 -41.88 -10.92 8.01
CA ASP A 43 -41.58 -9.59 7.52
C ASP A 43 -40.45 -9.64 6.46
N THR A 44 -40.01 -8.49 5.97
CA THR A 44 -38.88 -8.39 4.98
C THR A 44 -37.53 -8.74 5.59
N GLY A 45 -37.46 -8.94 6.90
CA GLY A 45 -36.25 -9.24 7.66
C GLY A 45 -35.29 -8.05 7.76
N LYS A 46 -34.60 -7.98 8.88
CA LYS A 46 -33.58 -6.97 9.18
C LYS A 46 -32.22 -7.63 9.32
N VAL A 47 -31.17 -7.03 8.72
CA VAL A 47 -29.79 -7.46 8.95
C VAL A 47 -29.42 -7.15 10.39
N THR A 48 -29.17 -8.19 11.19
CA THR A 48 -28.81 -8.09 12.60
C THR A 48 -27.32 -8.27 12.84
N LYS A 49 -26.62 -8.93 11.90
CA LYS A 49 -25.16 -9.00 11.81
C LYS A 49 -24.76 -8.75 10.37
N LYS A 50 -23.96 -7.70 10.09
CA LYS A 50 -23.36 -7.49 8.77
C LYS A 50 -22.38 -8.63 8.46
N SER A 51 -22.38 -9.13 7.22
CA SER A 51 -21.31 -10.00 6.74
C SER A 51 -20.00 -9.23 6.56
N THR A 52 -18.89 -9.91 6.78
CA THR A 52 -17.56 -9.39 6.44
C THR A 52 -17.03 -10.08 5.18
N CYS A 53 -15.79 -9.81 4.81
CA CYS A 53 -15.17 -10.50 3.68
C CYS A 53 -15.11 -12.02 3.88
N THR A 54 -14.92 -12.48 5.12
CA THR A 54 -14.67 -13.89 5.45
C THR A 54 -15.76 -14.52 6.29
N GLU A 55 -16.53 -13.72 7.03
CA GLU A 55 -17.57 -14.23 7.91
C GLU A 55 -18.98 -13.95 7.39
N PRO A 56 -19.88 -14.92 7.51
CA PRO A 56 -21.27 -14.70 7.18
C PRO A 56 -21.94 -13.72 8.15
N GLY A 57 -22.86 -12.96 7.62
CA GLY A 57 -23.80 -12.14 8.37
C GLY A 57 -25.05 -12.91 8.78
N GLU A 58 -26.02 -12.21 9.38
CA GLU A 58 -27.27 -12.74 9.82
C GLU A 58 -28.40 -11.77 9.50
N LYS A 59 -29.50 -12.29 9.00
CA LYS A 59 -30.75 -11.59 8.78
C LYS A 59 -31.83 -12.21 9.66
N THR A 60 -32.47 -11.41 10.49
CA THR A 60 -33.54 -11.85 11.37
C THR A 60 -34.89 -11.40 10.81
N PHE A 61 -35.80 -12.33 10.70
CA PHE A 61 -37.19 -12.11 10.29
C PHE A 61 -38.09 -12.23 11.49
N THR A 62 -39.11 -11.39 11.58
CA THR A 62 -40.12 -11.41 12.63
C THR A 62 -41.45 -11.80 12.04
N CYS A 63 -42.20 -12.66 12.73
CA CYS A 63 -43.56 -12.97 12.30
C CYS A 63 -44.41 -11.69 12.28
N SER A 64 -44.96 -11.36 11.11
CA SER A 64 -45.78 -10.14 10.92
C SER A 64 -47.11 -10.15 11.68
N ILE A 65 -47.56 -11.34 12.09
CA ILE A 65 -48.80 -11.51 12.83
C ILE A 65 -48.57 -11.44 14.34
N CYS A 66 -47.79 -12.35 14.92
CA CYS A 66 -47.60 -12.43 16.37
C CYS A 66 -46.51 -11.47 16.88
N ARG A 67 -45.56 -11.02 16.03
CA ARG A 67 -44.45 -10.13 16.36
C ARG A 67 -43.51 -10.63 17.47
N GLN A 68 -43.66 -11.89 17.90
CA GLN A 68 -42.85 -12.51 18.95
C GLN A 68 -41.93 -13.59 18.43
N THR A 69 -42.35 -14.33 17.43
CA THR A 69 -41.55 -15.40 16.83
C THR A 69 -40.59 -14.82 15.80
N THR A 70 -39.32 -15.22 15.88
CA THR A 70 -38.28 -14.83 14.94
C THR A 70 -37.64 -16.05 14.31
N LYS A 71 -37.15 -15.90 13.09
CA LYS A 71 -36.22 -16.83 12.45
C LYS A 71 -34.97 -16.09 11.97
N LYS A 72 -33.87 -16.80 11.90
CA LYS A 72 -32.59 -16.25 11.44
C LYS A 72 -32.16 -16.97 10.17
N GLU A 73 -31.64 -16.21 9.23
CA GLU A 73 -31.02 -16.74 8.02
C GLU A 73 -29.60 -16.19 7.89
N SER A 74 -28.69 -17.06 7.46
CA SER A 74 -27.31 -16.65 7.20
C SER A 74 -27.25 -15.85 5.91
N VAL A 75 -26.49 -14.74 5.94
CA VAL A 75 -26.14 -13.95 4.76
C VAL A 75 -24.69 -14.27 4.43
N SER A 76 -24.42 -14.74 3.23
CA SER A 76 -23.08 -15.13 2.81
C SER A 76 -22.05 -14.05 3.07
N ALA A 77 -20.80 -14.47 3.37
CA ALA A 77 -19.66 -13.56 3.38
C ALA A 77 -19.52 -12.84 2.02
N THR A 78 -19.08 -11.58 2.05
CA THR A 78 -18.99 -10.75 0.84
C THR A 78 -17.81 -11.14 -0.06
N GLY A 79 -16.82 -11.87 0.48
CA GLY A 79 -15.55 -12.10 -0.19
C GLY A 79 -14.68 -10.82 -0.18
N HIS A 80 -13.45 -10.95 -0.66
CA HIS A 80 -12.55 -9.81 -0.84
C HIS A 80 -12.74 -9.18 -2.21
N ASN A 81 -12.69 -7.86 -2.26
CA ASN A 81 -12.65 -7.07 -3.49
C ASN A 81 -11.31 -6.35 -3.54
N TYR A 82 -10.28 -7.02 -4.08
CA TYR A 82 -8.94 -6.45 -4.14
C TYR A 82 -8.84 -5.39 -5.25
N ALA A 83 -8.19 -4.27 -4.92
CA ALA A 83 -7.89 -3.22 -5.87
C ALA A 83 -7.01 -3.76 -7.01
N SER A 84 -7.21 -3.24 -8.22
CA SER A 84 -6.30 -3.48 -9.36
C SER A 84 -5.00 -2.69 -9.22
N ALA A 85 -5.04 -1.54 -8.54
CA ALA A 85 -3.89 -0.70 -8.27
C ALA A 85 -3.06 -1.24 -7.11
N TRP A 86 -1.74 -1.01 -7.17
CA TRP A 86 -0.80 -1.30 -6.10
C TRP A 86 -0.80 -0.17 -5.08
N THR A 87 -0.69 -0.53 -3.81
CA THR A 87 -0.56 0.41 -2.69
C THR A 87 0.77 0.14 -1.99
N THR A 88 1.57 1.18 -1.79
CA THR A 88 2.84 1.06 -1.06
C THR A 88 2.56 0.78 0.41
N ASP A 89 3.01 -0.37 0.90
CA ASP A 89 2.91 -0.77 2.31
C ASP A 89 4.12 -0.24 3.10
N ILE A 90 5.31 -0.37 2.50
CA ILE A 90 6.56 0.13 3.05
C ILE A 90 7.27 0.91 1.95
N ALA A 91 7.48 2.20 2.15
CA ALA A 91 8.21 3.03 1.20
C ALA A 91 9.69 2.62 1.14
N PRO A 92 10.30 2.52 -0.06
CA PRO A 92 11.73 2.27 -0.19
C PRO A 92 12.53 3.46 0.33
N THR A 93 13.72 3.16 0.87
CA THR A 93 14.74 4.17 1.22
C THR A 93 15.87 4.16 0.20
N CYS A 94 16.92 4.96 0.42
CA CYS A 94 18.10 4.93 -0.43
C CYS A 94 18.75 3.55 -0.50
N GLU A 95 18.73 2.81 0.62
CA GLU A 95 19.46 1.53 0.78
C GLU A 95 18.54 0.31 0.91
N LYS A 96 17.29 0.53 1.34
CA LYS A 96 16.35 -0.57 1.61
C LYS A 96 15.23 -0.59 0.61
N THR A 97 14.89 -1.78 0.17
CA THR A 97 13.70 -2.03 -0.65
C THR A 97 12.42 -1.72 0.14
N GLY A 98 11.41 -1.25 -0.57
CA GLY A 98 10.04 -1.15 -0.07
C GLY A 98 9.20 -2.37 -0.44
N THR A 99 7.94 -2.34 -0.07
CA THR A 99 6.94 -3.32 -0.47
C THR A 99 5.64 -2.64 -0.85
N GLU A 100 4.93 -3.24 -1.77
CA GLU A 100 3.57 -2.85 -2.15
C GLU A 100 2.70 -4.09 -2.34
N SER A 101 1.41 -3.94 -2.12
CA SER A 101 0.42 -4.99 -2.29
C SER A 101 -0.91 -4.43 -2.80
N ARG A 102 -1.84 -5.32 -3.14
CA ARG A 102 -3.21 -4.95 -3.49
C ARG A 102 -4.09 -5.12 -2.28
N HIS A 103 -4.75 -4.03 -1.87
CA HIS A 103 -5.59 -3.99 -0.68
C HIS A 103 -7.04 -4.28 -1.01
N CYS A 104 -7.74 -4.94 -0.10
CA CYS A 104 -9.19 -5.10 -0.19
C CYS A 104 -9.88 -3.75 -0.03
N GLN A 105 -10.84 -3.45 -0.94
CA GLN A 105 -11.59 -2.20 -0.96
C GLN A 105 -12.86 -2.23 -0.08
N ASN A 106 -13.19 -3.39 0.49
CA ASN A 106 -14.35 -3.49 1.36
C ASN A 106 -14.11 -2.78 2.69
N GLU A 107 -15.13 -2.12 3.19
CA GLU A 107 -15.09 -1.38 4.45
C GLU A 107 -14.56 -2.24 5.60
N ASN A 108 -13.63 -1.71 6.39
CA ASN A 108 -12.99 -2.37 7.53
C ASN A 108 -12.25 -3.68 7.20
N CYS A 109 -11.88 -3.91 5.95
CA CYS A 109 -11.06 -5.06 5.55
C CYS A 109 -9.61 -4.63 5.34
N THR A 110 -8.69 -5.24 6.07
CA THR A 110 -7.24 -4.99 5.97
C THR A 110 -6.50 -6.06 5.17
N ALA A 111 -7.22 -6.98 4.56
CA ALA A 111 -6.61 -8.05 3.78
C ALA A 111 -5.90 -7.50 2.53
N THR A 112 -4.74 -8.07 2.26
CA THR A 112 -3.92 -7.77 1.08
C THR A 112 -3.66 -9.03 0.26
N THR A 113 -3.30 -8.85 -0.99
CA THR A 113 -2.88 -9.92 -1.90
C THR A 113 -1.77 -9.45 -2.83
N GLU A 114 -1.05 -10.36 -3.45
CA GLU A 114 -0.04 -10.08 -4.47
C GLU A 114 1.03 -9.08 -4.00
N GLN A 115 1.75 -9.39 -2.92
CA GLN A 115 2.84 -8.54 -2.46
C GLN A 115 4.05 -8.62 -3.41
N ARG A 116 4.66 -7.46 -3.70
CA ARG A 116 5.91 -7.36 -4.44
C ARG A 116 6.86 -6.34 -3.82
N SER A 117 8.15 -6.47 -4.15
CA SER A 117 9.20 -5.57 -3.69
C SER A 117 9.30 -4.33 -4.59
N ILE A 118 9.53 -3.18 -3.97
CA ILE A 118 9.93 -1.93 -4.64
C ILE A 118 11.43 -1.80 -4.45
N ALA A 119 12.18 -1.59 -5.53
CA ALA A 119 13.63 -1.43 -5.46
C ALA A 119 14.03 -0.26 -4.54
N ALA A 120 15.19 -0.38 -3.90
CA ALA A 120 15.80 0.73 -3.18
C ALA A 120 16.04 1.90 -4.13
N LEU A 121 15.93 3.14 -3.63
CA LEU A 121 16.00 4.35 -4.44
C LEU A 121 17.43 4.68 -4.89
N GLY A 122 18.44 4.11 -4.24
CA GLY A 122 19.83 4.54 -4.37
C GLY A 122 20.04 5.95 -3.81
N HIS A 123 21.27 6.43 -3.86
CA HIS A 123 21.61 7.81 -3.46
C HIS A 123 21.58 8.74 -4.69
N ASN A 124 21.22 9.99 -4.45
CA ASN A 124 21.35 11.07 -5.42
C ASN A 124 22.45 12.02 -4.89
N TRP A 125 23.67 11.77 -5.31
CA TRP A 125 24.84 12.47 -4.81
C TRP A 125 24.95 13.88 -5.34
N LYS A 126 25.28 14.81 -4.47
CA LYS A 126 25.65 16.18 -4.79
C LYS A 126 27.03 16.45 -4.21
N ASP A 127 27.96 16.93 -5.03
CA ASP A 127 29.27 17.39 -4.62
C ASP A 127 29.14 18.62 -3.69
N ASN A 128 29.87 18.61 -2.59
CA ASN A 128 29.93 19.71 -1.64
C ASN A 128 30.97 20.79 -2.01
N GLY A 129 31.78 20.53 -3.06
CA GLY A 129 32.90 21.40 -3.47
C GLY A 129 34.16 21.20 -2.64
N ASP A 130 34.19 20.16 -1.81
CA ASP A 130 35.35 19.62 -1.11
C ASP A 130 35.60 18.18 -1.59
N GLU A 131 36.37 17.39 -0.87
CA GLU A 131 36.59 15.98 -1.23
C GLU A 131 35.39 15.06 -0.87
N THR A 132 34.17 15.62 -0.67
CA THR A 132 32.96 14.87 -0.23
C THR A 132 31.72 15.16 -1.07
N ALA A 133 30.78 14.21 -1.07
CA ALA A 133 29.44 14.39 -1.58
C ALA A 133 28.40 14.00 -0.54
N ILE A 134 27.21 14.59 -0.65
CA ILE A 134 26.05 14.31 0.21
C ILE A 134 24.86 13.85 -0.62
N CYS A 135 24.07 12.93 -0.09
CA CYS A 135 22.81 12.52 -0.71
C CYS A 135 21.75 13.62 -0.54
N THR A 136 21.13 14.04 -1.64
CA THR A 136 20.09 15.09 -1.65
C THR A 136 18.68 14.58 -1.46
N ARG A 137 18.46 13.26 -1.35
CA ARG A 137 17.12 12.71 -1.11
C ARG A 137 16.64 13.06 0.29
N ASN A 138 15.37 13.44 0.39
CA ASN A 138 14.76 13.82 1.67
C ASN A 138 14.93 12.71 2.73
N GLY A 139 15.39 13.12 3.92
CA GLY A 139 15.63 12.22 5.05
C GLY A 139 16.91 11.37 4.94
N CYS A 140 17.61 11.37 3.81
CA CYS A 140 18.91 10.73 3.64
C CYS A 140 20.03 11.69 4.07
N LYS A 141 20.90 11.25 4.95
CA LYS A 141 22.07 12.01 5.43
C LYS A 141 23.39 11.33 5.06
N ALA A 142 23.34 10.37 4.12
CA ALA A 142 24.53 9.67 3.69
C ALA A 142 25.51 10.63 3.01
N THR A 143 26.79 10.44 3.29
CA THR A 143 27.91 11.15 2.68
C THR A 143 28.96 10.14 2.23
N HIS A 144 29.76 10.47 1.24
CA HIS A 144 30.96 9.72 0.89
C HIS A 144 32.10 10.66 0.56
N THR A 145 33.34 10.17 0.67
CA THR A 145 34.54 10.83 0.16
C THR A 145 34.75 10.43 -1.30
N HIS A 146 35.11 11.37 -2.16
CA HIS A 146 35.37 11.09 -3.58
C HIS A 146 36.54 10.14 -3.74
N ALA A 147 36.37 9.13 -4.57
CA ALA A 147 37.43 8.27 -5.09
C ALA A 147 37.66 8.64 -6.55
N TRP A 148 38.78 9.26 -6.84
CA TRP A 148 39.09 9.76 -8.17
C TRP A 148 39.74 8.68 -9.04
N ASP A 149 39.40 8.66 -10.33
CA ASP A 149 40.09 7.85 -11.34
C ASP A 149 41.53 8.36 -11.61
N SER A 150 42.22 7.77 -12.57
CA SER A 150 43.58 8.20 -12.96
C SER A 150 43.60 9.54 -13.71
N GLY A 151 42.44 10.09 -14.04
CA GLY A 151 42.29 11.32 -14.82
C GLY A 151 42.71 11.20 -16.28
N THR A 152 42.05 11.91 -17.14
CA THR A 152 42.36 12.02 -18.58
C THR A 152 42.77 13.45 -18.91
N ILE A 153 43.71 13.64 -19.83
CA ILE A 153 44.07 14.96 -20.34
C ILE A 153 42.92 15.43 -21.24
N THR A 154 42.23 16.48 -20.81
CA THR A 154 41.13 17.10 -21.55
C THR A 154 41.56 18.29 -22.37
N THR A 155 42.68 18.92 -21.99
CA THR A 155 43.37 19.96 -22.77
C THR A 155 44.86 19.67 -22.78
N GLU A 156 45.44 19.46 -23.97
CA GLU A 156 46.86 19.21 -24.11
C GLU A 156 47.68 20.47 -23.76
N PRO A 157 48.77 20.34 -23.01
CA PRO A 157 49.67 21.44 -22.75
C PRO A 157 50.47 21.81 -24.00
N THR A 158 50.69 23.13 -24.19
CA THR A 158 51.57 23.63 -25.26
C THR A 158 52.92 24.12 -24.68
N CYS A 159 53.78 24.62 -25.53
CA CYS A 159 55.03 25.24 -25.05
C CYS A 159 54.79 26.45 -24.16
N THR A 160 53.71 27.17 -24.37
CA THR A 160 53.40 28.46 -23.69
C THR A 160 52.20 28.37 -22.75
N ALA A 161 51.26 27.47 -22.99
CA ALA A 161 50.04 27.32 -22.20
C ALA A 161 50.03 26.02 -21.42
N GLN A 162 49.43 26.04 -20.22
CA GLN A 162 49.16 24.85 -19.43
C GLN A 162 48.03 24.06 -20.08
N GLY A 163 48.07 22.70 -19.95
CA GLY A 163 46.97 21.82 -20.22
C GLY A 163 46.08 21.61 -19.02
N GLU A 164 45.07 20.76 -19.16
CA GLU A 164 44.13 20.38 -18.11
C GLU A 164 43.96 18.86 -18.08
N ARG A 165 43.92 18.31 -16.89
CA ARG A 165 43.54 16.91 -16.63
C ARG A 165 42.28 16.90 -15.83
N THR A 166 41.28 16.11 -16.28
CA THR A 166 39.98 15.94 -15.59
C THR A 166 39.94 14.55 -14.97
N TYR A 167 39.53 14.51 -13.73
CA TYR A 167 39.28 13.30 -12.95
C TYR A 167 37.79 13.15 -12.73
N HIS A 168 37.28 11.89 -12.67
CA HIS A 168 35.91 11.57 -12.37
C HIS A 168 35.85 10.76 -11.07
N CYS A 169 34.82 11.01 -10.26
CA CYS A 169 34.57 10.19 -9.10
C CYS A 169 34.14 8.78 -9.53
N THR A 170 34.79 7.77 -8.95
CA THR A 170 34.53 6.34 -9.23
C THR A 170 33.59 5.69 -8.20
N TYR A 171 32.99 6.48 -7.30
CA TYR A 171 32.10 5.96 -6.29
C TYR A 171 30.73 5.59 -6.89
N GLU A 172 30.36 4.30 -6.79
CA GLU A 172 29.14 3.73 -7.40
C GLU A 172 28.24 3.02 -6.38
N GLU A 173 28.65 2.92 -5.13
CA GLU A 173 27.87 2.20 -4.12
C GLU A 173 26.53 2.90 -3.85
N ASN A 174 25.43 2.16 -4.10
CA ASN A 174 24.05 2.64 -3.94
C ASN A 174 23.73 3.97 -4.67
N GLY A 175 24.42 4.26 -5.78
CA GLY A 175 24.21 5.43 -6.62
C GLY A 175 25.50 5.97 -7.20
N ILE A 176 25.44 6.42 -8.45
CA ILE A 176 26.61 6.92 -9.20
C ILE A 176 26.92 8.35 -8.78
N CYS A 177 28.14 8.61 -8.35
CA CYS A 177 28.65 9.96 -8.15
C CYS A 177 29.19 10.51 -9.49
N THR A 178 28.71 11.66 -9.92
CA THR A 178 29.13 12.33 -11.19
C THR A 178 30.05 13.52 -10.96
N ALA A 179 30.64 13.64 -9.76
CA ALA A 179 31.56 14.72 -9.46
C ALA A 179 32.84 14.62 -10.32
N THR A 180 33.35 15.76 -10.71
CA THR A 180 34.59 15.91 -11.46
C THR A 180 35.51 16.95 -10.82
N LYS A 181 36.82 16.76 -10.92
CA LYS A 181 37.80 17.80 -10.61
C LYS A 181 38.81 17.96 -11.71
N THR A 182 39.41 19.13 -11.82
CA THR A 182 40.43 19.41 -12.81
C THR A 182 41.74 19.83 -12.16
N GLU A 183 42.84 19.45 -12.77
CA GLU A 183 44.18 19.87 -12.38
C GLU A 183 44.93 20.40 -13.60
N ALA A 184 45.71 21.46 -13.39
CA ALA A 184 46.56 22.01 -14.45
C ALA A 184 47.72 21.08 -14.78
N VAL A 185 47.88 20.77 -16.05
CA VAL A 185 49.08 20.07 -16.57
C VAL A 185 50.11 21.09 -16.97
N LYS A 186 51.35 20.91 -16.45
CA LYS A 186 52.46 21.84 -16.69
C LYS A 186 52.70 22.01 -18.18
N LYS A 187 52.89 23.26 -18.63
CA LYS A 187 53.33 23.59 -20.00
C LYS A 187 54.64 22.94 -20.37
N LEU A 188 54.80 22.55 -21.62
CA LEU A 188 55.96 21.81 -22.13
C LEU A 188 57.23 22.66 -22.12
N GLY A 189 57.13 24.00 -22.22
CA GLY A 189 58.27 24.90 -22.41
C GLY A 189 58.87 24.77 -23.83
N HIS A 190 59.83 25.59 -24.07
CA HIS A 190 60.55 25.57 -25.33
C HIS A 190 61.84 24.76 -25.17
N ARG A 191 62.08 23.86 -26.10
CA ARG A 191 63.37 23.18 -26.24
C ARG A 191 64.10 23.77 -27.45
N TYR A 192 65.08 24.57 -27.17
CA TYR A 192 65.91 25.14 -28.22
C TYR A 192 66.98 24.13 -28.66
N ILE A 193 67.11 23.87 -29.97
CA ILE A 193 68.12 23.04 -30.56
C ILE A 193 69.02 23.98 -31.39
N LEU A 194 70.32 24.01 -31.09
CA LEU A 194 71.27 24.74 -31.88
C LEU A 194 71.50 23.99 -33.20
N THR A 195 70.88 24.51 -34.27
CA THR A 195 70.91 23.85 -35.59
C THR A 195 72.17 24.22 -36.48
N LYS A 196 72.82 25.32 -36.16
CA LYS A 196 73.97 25.79 -36.88
C LYS A 196 74.92 26.58 -35.99
N ARG A 197 76.20 26.25 -36.09
CA ARG A 197 77.31 27.01 -35.51
C ARG A 197 78.03 27.67 -36.66
N ASP A 198 77.79 28.92 -36.90
CA ASP A 198 78.58 29.67 -37.84
C ASP A 198 79.97 29.90 -37.22
N LYS A 199 81.02 29.41 -37.88
CA LYS A 199 82.38 29.76 -37.49
C LYS A 199 82.63 31.23 -37.84
N PRO A 200 83.16 31.99 -36.90
CA PRO A 200 83.61 33.34 -37.27
C PRO A 200 84.69 33.23 -38.38
N THR A 201 84.45 33.84 -39.50
CA THR A 201 85.50 34.06 -40.53
C THR A 201 86.27 35.26 -40.07
N CYS A 202 87.57 35.02 -39.81
CA CYS A 202 88.54 36.11 -39.71
C CYS A 202 88.83 36.57 -41.13
N GLU A 203 88.33 37.71 -41.50
CA GLU A 203 88.90 38.42 -42.67
C GLU A 203 90.10 39.21 -42.21
N SER A 204 91.22 39.00 -42.86
CA SER A 204 92.50 39.66 -42.70
C SER A 204 92.58 40.99 -43.44
#